data_e3398bd1d14302d21cd3c71ac1613c11
#
_entry.id   e3398bd1d14302d21cd3c71ac1613c11
#
_cell.length_a   1.000
_cell.length_b   1.000
_cell.length_c   1.000
_cell.angle_alpha   90.00
_cell.angle_beta   90.00
_cell.angle_gamma   90.00
#
_symmetry.space_group_name_H-M   'P 1'
#
loop_
_entity.id
_entity.type
_entity.pdbx_description
1 polymer ?
#
loop_
_entity_poly.entity_id
_entity_poly.type
_entity_poly.pdbx_seq_one_letter_code
_entity_poly.pdbx_strand_id
1 'polypeptide(L)'
;MFLAETWADEARLERVLRNINFDQKWEVCSGRRGGGLVLFWKNDVHVTIEDSHKYFIDVTLDKNRETEWRFIGFYGELETYRKMEAWNKLRGLNNRPNVPWLCAGDFNEISRQDEKLGGALRSHTQMQHFRDVIDECGFIDLGFEGPKFTW
;
A
#
# COMPACT_ATOMS: atom_id res chain seq x y z
N MET A 1 -6.52 3.64 8.90
CA MET A 1 -6.86 4.10 7.53
C MET A 1 -5.57 4.47 6.81
N PHE A 2 -5.34 3.91 5.63
CA PHE A 2 -4.18 4.21 4.77
C PHE A 2 -4.61 5.10 3.60
N LEU A 3 -3.83 6.13 3.28
CA LEU A 3 -4.01 7.00 2.13
C LEU A 3 -2.69 7.15 1.37
N ALA A 4 -2.76 7.11 0.07
CA ALA A 4 -1.69 7.42 -0.85
C ALA A 4 -1.99 8.72 -1.63
N GLU A 5 -0.97 9.28 -2.28
CA GLU A 5 -1.10 10.52 -3.07
C GLU A 5 -1.72 11.69 -2.28
N THR A 6 -1.30 11.85 -1.04
CA THR A 6 -1.94 12.81 -0.14
C THR A 6 -1.74 14.26 -0.58
N TRP A 7 -0.64 14.58 -1.29
CA TRP A 7 -0.28 15.95 -1.72
C TRP A 7 -0.42 16.97 -0.60
N ALA A 8 -0.25 16.51 0.65
CA ALA A 8 -0.49 17.28 1.85
C ALA A 8 0.81 17.51 2.61
N ASP A 9 0.95 18.69 3.17
CA ASP A 9 1.94 19.00 4.18
C ASP A 9 1.48 18.53 5.57
N GLU A 10 2.39 18.54 6.52
CA GLU A 10 2.14 18.13 7.90
C GLU A 10 0.93 18.88 8.51
N ALA A 11 0.84 20.18 8.30
CA ALA A 11 -0.25 21.01 8.86
C ALA A 11 -1.62 20.62 8.29
N ARG A 12 -1.67 20.20 7.04
CA ARG A 12 -2.90 19.70 6.41
C ARG A 12 -3.26 18.32 6.94
N LEU A 13 -2.28 17.43 7.11
CA LEU A 13 -2.50 16.09 7.68
C LEU A 13 -2.96 16.17 9.14
N GLU A 14 -2.44 17.12 9.93
CA GLU A 14 -2.91 17.39 11.29
C GLU A 14 -4.39 17.84 11.33
N ARG A 15 -4.81 18.67 10.36
CA ARG A 15 -6.23 19.06 10.25
C ARG A 15 -7.11 17.88 9.84
N VAL A 16 -6.63 17.03 8.91
CA VAL A 16 -7.35 15.83 8.51
C VAL A 16 -7.52 14.91 9.70
N LEU A 17 -6.44 14.61 10.44
CA LEU A 17 -6.45 13.76 11.62
C LEU A 17 -7.56 14.15 12.60
N ARG A 18 -7.64 15.44 12.94
CA ARG A 18 -8.68 15.97 13.85
C ARG A 18 -10.09 15.82 13.31
N ASN A 19 -10.29 15.95 12.00
CA ASN A 19 -11.62 15.92 11.37
C ASN A 19 -12.16 14.49 11.14
N ILE A 20 -11.28 13.49 11.03
CA ILE A 20 -11.66 12.10 10.71
C ILE A 20 -11.73 11.20 11.95
N ASN A 21 -11.60 11.78 13.15
CA ASN A 21 -11.69 11.05 14.42
C ASN A 21 -10.66 9.90 14.54
N PHE A 22 -9.41 10.16 14.16
CA PHE A 22 -8.23 9.35 14.46
C PHE A 22 -7.32 10.12 15.41
N ASP A 23 -6.45 9.39 16.12
CA ASP A 23 -5.63 9.97 17.20
C ASP A 23 -4.16 10.04 16.82
N GLN A 24 -3.71 9.12 15.97
CA GLN A 24 -2.31 8.94 15.61
C GLN A 24 -2.13 8.91 14.10
N LYS A 25 -0.95 9.30 13.64
CA LYS A 25 -0.54 9.19 12.23
C LYS A 25 0.93 8.82 12.08
N TRP A 26 1.24 8.20 10.96
CA TRP A 26 2.59 8.07 10.42
C TRP A 26 2.58 8.49 8.96
N GLU A 27 3.54 9.31 8.55
CA GLU A 27 3.59 9.85 7.21
C GLU A 27 4.94 9.61 6.53
N VAL A 28 4.90 9.41 5.23
CA VAL A 28 6.07 9.38 4.35
C VAL A 28 5.92 10.50 3.35
N CYS A 29 6.72 11.53 3.52
CA CYS A 29 6.75 12.67 2.59
C CYS A 29 7.45 12.29 1.28
N SER A 30 6.84 12.59 0.15
CA SER A 30 7.41 12.28 -1.17
C SER A 30 8.24 13.41 -1.79
N GLY A 31 8.65 14.39 -1.00
CA GLY A 31 9.41 15.53 -1.50
C GLY A 31 8.60 16.47 -2.40
N ARG A 32 9.29 17.32 -3.18
CA ARG A 32 8.67 18.45 -3.94
C ARG A 32 7.79 18.06 -5.14
N ARG A 33 7.67 16.80 -5.52
CA ARG A 33 7.00 16.38 -6.76
C ARG A 33 5.81 15.42 -6.58
N GLY A 34 5.17 15.48 -5.43
CA GLY A 34 3.89 14.83 -5.25
C GLY A 34 3.90 13.48 -4.56
N GLY A 35 2.73 13.01 -4.27
CA GLY A 35 2.49 11.77 -3.58
C GLY A 35 2.47 11.99 -2.06
N GLY A 36 3.04 11.10 -1.34
CA GLY A 36 2.98 11.00 0.12
C GLY A 36 2.04 9.91 0.54
N LEU A 37 2.48 9.19 1.55
CA LEU A 37 1.69 8.14 2.17
C LEU A 37 1.39 8.55 3.60
N VAL A 38 0.22 8.20 4.08
CA VAL A 38 -0.12 8.38 5.48
C VAL A 38 -0.94 7.22 6.00
N LEU A 39 -0.63 6.78 7.20
CA LEU A 39 -1.42 5.84 7.97
C LEU A 39 -1.98 6.56 9.20
N PHE A 40 -3.29 6.46 9.41
CA PHE A 40 -3.99 6.97 10.59
C PHE A 40 -4.57 5.81 11.40
N TRP A 41 -4.50 5.90 12.74
CA TRP A 41 -5.12 4.92 13.62
C TRP A 41 -5.61 5.55 14.94
N LYS A 42 -6.40 4.80 15.69
CA LYS A 42 -6.91 5.20 17.00
C LYS A 42 -6.00 4.72 18.12
N ASN A 43 -6.04 5.37 19.27
CA ASN A 43 -5.21 5.04 20.43
C ASN A 43 -5.48 3.63 21.01
N ASP A 44 -6.62 3.05 20.74
CA ASP A 44 -6.98 1.68 21.14
C ASP A 44 -6.37 0.59 20.22
N VAL A 45 -5.73 0.97 19.13
CA VAL A 45 -5.03 0.07 18.21
C VAL A 45 -3.53 0.13 18.46
N HIS A 46 -2.93 -0.99 18.86
CA HIS A 46 -1.50 -1.07 19.09
C HIS A 46 -0.74 -1.25 17.76
N VAL A 47 -0.17 -0.16 17.27
CA VAL A 47 0.59 -0.11 16.02
C VAL A 47 2.07 0.08 16.28
N THR A 48 2.89 -0.78 15.71
CA THR A 48 4.35 -0.64 15.68
C THR A 48 4.78 -0.39 14.24
N ILE A 49 5.44 0.73 13.98
CA ILE A 49 6.02 1.02 12.66
C ILE A 49 7.28 0.16 12.52
N GLU A 50 7.33 -0.69 11.50
CA GLU A 50 8.47 -1.57 11.22
C GLU A 50 9.42 -0.94 10.20
N ASP A 51 8.87 -0.43 9.10
CA ASP A 51 9.61 0.23 8.04
C ASP A 51 8.70 1.17 7.25
N SER A 52 9.28 2.11 6.54
CA SER A 52 8.54 2.96 5.62
C SER A 52 9.42 3.44 4.45
N HIS A 53 8.81 3.56 3.30
CA HIS A 53 9.45 3.96 2.07
C HIS A 53 8.46 4.75 1.20
N LYS A 54 8.92 5.43 0.17
CA LYS A 54 8.03 6.14 -0.78
C LYS A 54 6.94 5.24 -1.40
N TYR A 55 7.11 3.93 -1.37
CA TYR A 55 6.15 2.96 -1.89
C TYR A 55 5.30 2.28 -0.81
N PHE A 56 5.67 2.34 0.45
CA PHE A 56 4.93 1.62 1.48
C PHE A 56 5.08 2.19 2.89
N ILE A 57 4.10 1.87 3.71
CA ILE A 57 4.18 1.93 5.18
C ILE A 57 3.92 0.52 5.69
N ASP A 58 4.87 -0.03 6.44
CA ASP A 58 4.86 -1.36 6.99
C ASP A 58 4.69 -1.29 8.51
N VAL A 59 3.63 -1.89 9.02
CA VAL A 59 3.32 -1.88 10.43
C VAL A 59 2.93 -3.25 10.94
N THR A 60 3.26 -3.52 12.19
CA THR A 60 2.75 -4.67 12.95
C THR A 60 1.69 -4.20 13.93
N LEU A 61 0.55 -4.87 13.91
CA LEU A 61 -0.53 -4.67 14.88
C LEU A 61 -0.42 -5.75 15.96
N ASP A 62 -0.68 -5.36 17.20
CA ASP A 62 -0.61 -6.23 18.38
C ASP A 62 0.70 -7.02 18.50
N LYS A 63 1.82 -6.40 18.21
CA LYS A 63 3.15 -7.02 18.22
C LYS A 63 3.43 -7.76 19.54
N ASN A 64 3.95 -9.00 19.41
CA ASN A 64 4.22 -9.92 20.50
C ASN A 64 2.97 -10.44 21.24
N ARG A 65 1.79 -10.39 20.64
CA ARG A 65 0.54 -10.98 21.13
C ARG A 65 0.09 -12.12 20.21
N GLU A 66 -0.83 -12.95 20.70
CA GLU A 66 -1.44 -14.02 19.89
C GLU A 66 -2.23 -13.48 18.68
N THR A 67 -2.68 -12.23 18.76
CA THR A 67 -3.40 -11.51 17.71
C THR A 67 -2.48 -10.72 16.77
N GLU A 68 -1.16 -10.95 16.82
CA GLU A 68 -0.19 -10.23 15.98
C GLU A 68 -0.48 -10.47 14.49
N TRP A 69 -0.56 -9.38 13.74
CA TRP A 69 -0.61 -9.40 12.29
C TRP A 69 0.05 -8.16 11.70
N ARG A 70 0.35 -8.20 10.43
CA ARG A 70 1.08 -7.14 9.73
C ARG A 70 0.21 -6.50 8.66
N PHE A 71 0.25 -5.17 8.60
CA PHE A 71 -0.39 -4.40 7.54
C PHE A 71 0.67 -3.65 6.73
N ILE A 72 0.56 -3.74 5.41
CA ILE A 72 1.39 -2.98 4.48
C ILE A 72 0.47 -2.12 3.62
N GLY A 73 0.53 -0.79 3.83
CA GLY A 73 -0.07 0.16 2.92
C GLY A 73 0.89 0.37 1.74
N PHE A 74 0.50 -0.03 0.54
CA PHE A 74 1.38 0.00 -0.64
C PHE A 74 0.88 0.96 -1.71
N TYR A 75 1.82 1.69 -2.33
CA TYR A 75 1.56 2.54 -3.49
C TYR A 75 2.59 2.23 -4.57
N GLY A 76 2.14 1.62 -5.65
CA GLY A 76 2.98 1.19 -6.77
C GLY A 76 3.56 2.35 -7.58
N GLU A 77 4.68 2.13 -8.22
CA GLU A 77 5.33 3.12 -9.08
C GLU A 77 4.53 3.34 -10.37
N LEU A 78 4.31 4.59 -10.73
CA LEU A 78 3.60 4.99 -11.95
C LEU A 78 4.46 4.79 -13.21
N GLU A 79 5.75 5.15 -13.09
CA GLU A 79 6.68 5.10 -14.21
C GLU A 79 7.09 3.67 -14.54
N THR A 80 6.75 3.22 -15.75
CA THR A 80 6.96 1.84 -16.21
C THR A 80 8.39 1.34 -15.99
N TYR A 81 9.39 2.18 -16.32
CA TYR A 81 10.81 1.80 -16.22
C TYR A 81 11.31 1.65 -14.77
N ARG A 82 10.55 2.14 -13.79
CA ARG A 82 10.87 2.05 -12.36
C ARG A 82 10.02 1.04 -11.60
N LYS A 83 9.00 0.46 -12.20
CA LYS A 83 8.10 -0.49 -11.53
C LYS A 83 8.83 -1.66 -10.87
N MET A 84 9.92 -2.13 -11.49
CA MET A 84 10.74 -3.21 -10.91
C MET A 84 11.37 -2.82 -9.56
N GLU A 85 11.66 -1.53 -9.34
CA GLU A 85 12.13 -1.04 -8.03
C GLU A 85 11.06 -1.28 -6.96
N ALA A 86 9.80 -0.88 -7.25
CA ALA A 86 8.67 -1.09 -6.33
C ALA A 86 8.40 -2.57 -6.07
N TRP A 87 8.43 -3.41 -7.11
CA TRP A 87 8.24 -4.86 -6.98
C TRP A 87 9.33 -5.52 -6.14
N ASN A 88 10.58 -5.14 -6.32
CA ASN A 88 11.68 -5.67 -5.51
C ASN A 88 11.57 -5.23 -4.04
N LYS A 89 11.06 -4.03 -3.78
CA LYS A 89 10.75 -3.61 -2.41
C LYS A 89 9.65 -4.47 -1.79
N LEU A 90 8.56 -4.72 -2.54
CA LEU A 90 7.46 -5.56 -2.06
C LEU A 90 7.91 -7.00 -1.76
N ARG A 91 8.71 -7.60 -2.66
CA ARG A 91 9.34 -8.92 -2.41
C ARG A 91 10.17 -8.94 -1.13
N GLY A 92 10.95 -7.88 -0.91
CA GLY A 92 11.78 -7.74 0.30
C GLY A 92 10.99 -7.69 1.60
N LEU A 93 9.70 -7.33 1.54
CA LEU A 93 8.81 -7.34 2.70
C LEU A 93 8.31 -8.75 3.07
N ASN A 94 8.41 -9.73 2.18
CA ASN A 94 8.07 -11.14 2.45
C ASN A 94 9.17 -11.84 3.28
N ASN A 95 9.49 -11.29 4.45
CA ASN A 95 10.60 -11.72 5.30
C ASN A 95 10.15 -12.24 6.68
N ARG A 96 8.84 -12.33 6.93
CA ARG A 96 8.23 -12.78 8.20
C ARG A 96 7.16 -13.84 7.94
N PRO A 97 7.54 -15.08 7.57
CA PRO A 97 6.60 -16.08 7.04
C PRO A 97 5.54 -16.55 8.05
N ASN A 98 5.77 -16.36 9.34
CA ASN A 98 4.86 -16.83 10.41
C ASN A 98 3.90 -15.74 10.91
N VAL A 99 3.94 -14.54 10.36
CA VAL A 99 3.04 -13.43 10.74
C VAL A 99 2.05 -13.21 9.60
N PRO A 100 0.74 -13.42 9.82
CA PRO A 100 -0.26 -13.09 8.81
C PRO A 100 -0.11 -11.64 8.36
N TRP A 101 -0.23 -11.38 7.07
CA TRP A 101 -0.10 -10.03 6.58
C TRP A 101 -1.15 -9.67 5.52
N LEU A 102 -1.59 -8.42 5.59
CA LEU A 102 -2.47 -7.79 4.62
C LEU A 102 -1.71 -6.69 3.88
N CYS A 103 -1.67 -6.78 2.55
CA CYS A 103 -1.17 -5.70 1.71
C CYS A 103 -2.35 -5.04 0.98
N ALA A 104 -2.50 -3.74 1.15
CA ALA A 104 -3.59 -3.00 0.53
C ALA A 104 -3.11 -1.63 0.03
N GLY A 105 -3.72 -1.14 -1.04
CA GLY A 105 -3.42 0.16 -1.64
C GLY A 105 -3.57 0.15 -3.15
N ASP A 106 -2.97 1.11 -3.82
CA ASP A 106 -2.95 1.17 -5.28
C ASP A 106 -1.61 0.67 -5.82
N PHE A 107 -1.62 -0.49 -6.44
CA PHE A 107 -0.43 -1.08 -7.05
C PHE A 107 -0.02 -0.40 -8.36
N ASN A 108 -0.86 0.47 -8.92
CA ASN A 108 -0.65 1.12 -10.23
C ASN A 108 -0.36 0.12 -11.36
N GLU A 109 -0.86 -1.10 -11.23
CA GLU A 109 -0.75 -2.18 -12.20
C GLU A 109 -1.99 -3.07 -12.17
N ILE A 110 -2.20 -3.78 -13.25
CA ILE A 110 -3.26 -4.77 -13.42
C ILE A 110 -2.65 -6.15 -13.62
N SER A 111 -3.31 -7.17 -13.11
CA SER A 111 -2.93 -8.57 -13.33
C SER A 111 -3.48 -9.11 -14.64
N ARG A 112 -4.61 -8.57 -15.09
CA ARG A 112 -5.35 -8.98 -16.29
C ARG A 112 -5.92 -7.75 -17.02
N GLN A 113 -6.03 -7.85 -18.33
CA GLN A 113 -6.51 -6.74 -19.18
C GLN A 113 -7.97 -6.34 -18.90
N ASP A 114 -8.79 -7.26 -18.41
CA ASP A 114 -10.21 -7.01 -18.09
C ASP A 114 -10.43 -6.25 -16.77
N GLU A 115 -9.36 -6.01 -16.00
CA GLU A 115 -9.36 -5.12 -14.82
C GLU A 115 -9.32 -3.63 -15.19
N LYS A 116 -9.15 -3.32 -16.48
CA LYS A 116 -9.09 -1.95 -16.99
C LYS A 116 -10.13 -1.71 -18.07
N LEU A 117 -10.86 -0.60 -17.98
CA LEU A 117 -11.78 -0.14 -19.00
C LEU A 117 -11.16 1.01 -19.82
N GLY A 118 -11.02 0.79 -21.13
CA GLY A 118 -10.52 1.81 -22.06
C GLY A 118 -9.01 2.06 -22.00
N GLY A 119 -8.55 3.05 -22.77
CA GLY A 119 -7.14 3.40 -22.92
C GLY A 119 -6.29 2.32 -23.61
N ALA A 120 -4.98 2.55 -23.71
CA ALA A 120 -4.05 1.61 -24.34
C ALA A 120 -3.97 0.29 -23.58
N LEU A 121 -3.77 -0.82 -24.32
CA LEU A 121 -3.54 -2.14 -23.72
C LEU A 121 -2.29 -2.11 -22.84
N ARG A 122 -2.38 -2.78 -21.70
CA ARG A 122 -1.21 -3.00 -20.85
C ARG A 122 -0.29 -4.06 -21.45
N SER A 123 1.03 -3.84 -21.37
CA SER A 123 2.00 -4.82 -21.82
C SER A 123 1.83 -6.16 -21.08
N HIS A 124 1.84 -7.26 -21.82
CA HIS A 124 1.79 -8.60 -21.23
C HIS A 124 2.95 -8.83 -20.24
N THR A 125 4.13 -8.34 -20.57
CA THR A 125 5.32 -8.45 -19.69
C THR A 125 5.12 -7.69 -18.37
N GLN A 126 4.51 -6.50 -18.39
CA GLN A 126 4.23 -5.74 -17.17
C GLN A 126 3.23 -6.46 -16.26
N MET A 127 2.12 -6.94 -16.84
CA MET A 127 1.15 -7.75 -16.11
C MET A 127 1.78 -9.04 -15.56
N GLN A 128 2.70 -9.67 -16.32
CA GLN A 128 3.39 -10.87 -15.86
C GLN A 128 4.28 -10.57 -14.66
N HIS A 129 5.09 -9.51 -14.71
CA HIS A 129 5.92 -9.11 -13.55
C HIS A 129 5.09 -8.86 -12.30
N PHE A 130 3.90 -8.30 -12.44
CA PHE A 130 3.00 -8.08 -11.30
C PHE A 130 2.44 -9.40 -10.75
N ARG A 131 1.99 -10.31 -11.62
CA ARG A 131 1.56 -11.66 -11.19
C ARG A 131 2.68 -12.42 -10.48
N ASP A 132 3.90 -12.37 -11.01
CA ASP A 132 5.06 -13.00 -10.38
C ASP A 132 5.29 -12.49 -8.95
N VAL A 133 5.11 -11.18 -8.72
CA VAL A 133 5.22 -10.58 -7.38
C VAL A 133 4.11 -11.09 -6.45
N ILE A 134 2.86 -11.13 -6.93
CA ILE A 134 1.72 -11.65 -6.17
C ILE A 134 2.00 -13.09 -5.74
N ASP A 135 2.43 -13.93 -6.68
CA ASP A 135 2.72 -15.34 -6.44
C ASP A 135 3.90 -15.54 -5.49
N GLU A 136 5.02 -14.82 -5.71
CA GLU A 136 6.21 -14.89 -4.86
C GLU A 136 5.96 -14.40 -3.42
N CYS A 137 5.08 -13.41 -3.24
CA CYS A 137 4.65 -12.94 -1.93
C CYS A 137 3.58 -13.83 -1.29
N GLY A 138 3.01 -14.78 -2.04
CA GLY A 138 1.94 -15.66 -1.56
C GLY A 138 0.63 -14.91 -1.30
N PHE A 139 0.38 -13.81 -2.03
CA PHE A 139 -0.86 -13.05 -1.88
C PHE A 139 -2.07 -13.78 -2.46
N ILE A 140 -3.17 -13.66 -1.77
CA ILE A 140 -4.50 -14.11 -2.21
C ILE A 140 -5.35 -12.86 -2.37
N ASP A 141 -5.96 -12.68 -3.55
CA ASP A 141 -6.92 -11.61 -3.77
C ASP A 141 -8.17 -11.85 -2.93
N LEU A 142 -8.51 -10.89 -2.09
CA LEU A 142 -9.69 -10.96 -1.22
C LEU A 142 -10.99 -10.60 -1.95
N GLY A 143 -10.89 -10.17 -3.21
CA GLY A 143 -12.03 -9.68 -3.98
C GLY A 143 -12.48 -8.29 -3.53
N PHE A 144 -13.61 -7.85 -4.07
CA PHE A 144 -14.22 -6.57 -3.72
C PHE A 144 -15.74 -6.64 -3.79
N GLU A 145 -16.39 -5.74 -3.07
CA GLU A 145 -17.82 -5.47 -3.18
C GLU A 145 -18.02 -4.06 -3.73
N GLY A 146 -18.84 -3.91 -4.79
CA GLY A 146 -19.14 -2.64 -5.41
C GLY A 146 -18.88 -2.58 -6.91
N PRO A 147 -18.83 -1.38 -7.52
CA PRO A 147 -18.53 -1.21 -8.94
C PRO A 147 -17.16 -1.77 -9.30
N LYS A 148 -17.09 -2.48 -10.42
CA LYS A 148 -15.83 -3.10 -10.91
C LYS A 148 -14.73 -2.05 -11.21
N PHE A 149 -15.13 -0.85 -11.63
CA PHE A 149 -14.23 0.25 -11.95
C PHE A 149 -14.55 1.44 -11.06
N THR A 150 -13.53 2.03 -10.48
CA THR A 150 -13.65 3.14 -9.51
C THR A 150 -13.25 4.49 -10.10
N TRP A 151 -12.65 4.53 -11.28
CA TRP A 151 -12.29 5.70 -12.09
C TRP A 151 -12.22 5.36 -13.57
#